data_2f7fb3e35812356e6ee2cdfc30dd91a6
#
_entry.id   2f7fb3e35812356e6ee2cdfc30dd91a6
#
_cell.length_a   1.000
_cell.length_b   1.000
_cell.length_c   1.000
_cell.angle_alpha   90.00
_cell.angle_beta   90.00
_cell.angle_gamma   90.00
#
_symmetry.space_group_name_H-M   'P 1'
#
loop_
_entity.id
_entity.type
_entity.pdbx_description
1 polymer ?
#
loop_
_entity_poly.entity_id
_entity_poly.type
_entity_poly.pdbx_seq_one_letter_code
_entity_poly.pdbx_strand_id
1 'polypeptide(L)'
;MNFVTNEGRAENAVIWFQGVPILAAPVLTFPLNDQRKSGWLPPSFDFDNRSGFDLSVPYYWNIAPNYDATLTPSVAVRRGSGIDTEFRFLLPHDSGQLHYFALPEDRLANRGRDMLDFNDQGAITSSQSPSVTAYNLRWRRVSDDDYWKDFPRNLPSITPRLYDSHVQVEHQLNSRNWGLGSSQTTLYGGLQSWQTLKDLDPTADPTLASITAPYGRQQVGVHSRSTNDNGLVWSLPSEVNHFTNQDPSKITGSRLHAIGSVERVFGSPGGVTLLPRLSLNAASYSLDQPLTDGRREVSRTVPTFSLDASAVFERPLHLFSQDLLQTLEPRFRYVRTPYVDQSDIPLFDSAARDFNQYSIYSDNAYTGVDRITDANQVTLGVTSKLINASSGAEAMRLGVVQKLLLATQRINPDSDQPLTQRLSDMLLLGSTTVIPNWSLDSVVQLSAVKHRTERAVIGTRYSPGLFRTINLAYRYTRDSSEQIDLGWQWPIAGNTPTLNNLLKDSLAASPGAQPSSGSGCGGTWYAVGRLNYSVRDKQLANSLLGVEYDAGCWIARVVSERVSVGRNAASSRIMFQLELVGLSRIGS
;
A
#
# COMPACT_ATOMS: atom_id res chain seq x y z
N MET A 1 -32.99 5.64 -32.59
CA MET A 1 -31.58 6.02 -32.54
C MET A 1 -31.46 7.47 -32.94
N ASN A 2 -30.83 8.29 -32.12
CA ASN A 2 -30.58 9.69 -32.42
C ASN A 2 -29.07 9.89 -32.63
N PHE A 3 -28.67 10.03 -33.88
CA PHE A 3 -27.25 10.20 -34.24
C PHE A 3 -26.71 11.60 -33.90
N VAL A 4 -27.57 12.58 -33.67
CA VAL A 4 -27.16 13.94 -33.28
C VAL A 4 -26.76 13.97 -31.78
N THR A 5 -27.49 13.24 -30.93
CA THR A 5 -27.18 13.11 -29.50
C THR A 5 -26.32 11.89 -29.19
N ASN A 6 -25.95 11.11 -30.22
CA ASN A 6 -25.19 9.88 -30.10
C ASN A 6 -25.86 8.85 -29.16
N GLU A 7 -27.18 8.76 -29.22
CA GLU A 7 -28.01 8.02 -28.27
C GLU A 7 -28.87 6.95 -28.96
N GLY A 8 -28.73 5.71 -28.53
CA GLY A 8 -29.70 4.67 -28.69
C GLY A 8 -30.69 4.66 -27.54
N ARG A 9 -31.99 4.60 -27.81
CA ARG A 9 -33.06 4.44 -26.84
C ARG A 9 -33.91 3.22 -27.23
N ALA A 10 -34.07 2.30 -26.30
CA ALA A 10 -34.98 1.17 -26.41
C ALA A 10 -36.08 1.32 -25.37
N GLU A 11 -37.35 1.23 -25.79
CA GLU A 11 -38.52 1.27 -24.88
C GLU A 11 -39.03 -0.16 -24.65
N ASN A 12 -39.48 -0.45 -23.42
CA ASN A 12 -39.91 -1.78 -23.00
C ASN A 12 -38.85 -2.86 -23.32
N ALA A 13 -37.59 -2.50 -23.08
CA ALA A 13 -36.45 -3.36 -23.37
C ALA A 13 -36.42 -4.52 -22.37
N VAL A 14 -36.31 -5.74 -22.92
CA VAL A 14 -36.02 -6.94 -22.12
C VAL A 14 -34.72 -7.54 -22.64
N ILE A 15 -33.74 -7.64 -21.78
CA ILE A 15 -32.48 -8.32 -22.11
C ILE A 15 -32.65 -9.80 -21.77
N TRP A 16 -32.52 -10.65 -22.76
CA TRP A 16 -32.59 -12.10 -22.62
C TRP A 16 -31.20 -12.69 -22.65
N PHE A 17 -30.92 -13.53 -21.69
CA PHE A 17 -29.67 -14.27 -21.61
C PHE A 17 -29.97 -15.78 -21.64
N GLN A 18 -29.48 -16.46 -22.67
CA GLN A 18 -29.73 -17.89 -22.88
C GLN A 18 -31.23 -18.28 -22.75
N GLY A 19 -32.11 -17.44 -23.26
CA GLY A 19 -33.56 -17.67 -23.21
C GLY A 19 -34.24 -17.30 -21.87
N VAL A 20 -33.49 -16.74 -20.92
CA VAL A 20 -33.99 -16.26 -19.64
C VAL A 20 -33.99 -14.72 -19.62
N PRO A 21 -35.10 -14.05 -19.28
CA PRO A 21 -35.12 -12.60 -19.14
C PRO A 21 -34.35 -12.21 -17.87
N ILE A 22 -33.23 -11.48 -18.03
CA ILE A 22 -32.35 -11.08 -16.93
C ILE A 22 -32.52 -9.63 -16.52
N LEU A 23 -32.99 -8.79 -17.42
CA LEU A 23 -33.23 -7.37 -17.15
C LEU A 23 -34.42 -6.91 -17.99
N ALA A 24 -35.39 -6.26 -17.35
CA ALA A 24 -36.47 -5.54 -18.00
C ALA A 24 -36.42 -4.08 -17.59
N ALA A 25 -36.39 -3.18 -18.57
CA ALA A 25 -36.38 -1.74 -18.32
C ALA A 25 -37.45 -1.06 -19.18
N PRO A 26 -38.28 -0.16 -18.63
CA PRO A 26 -39.26 0.62 -19.42
C PRO A 26 -38.57 1.44 -20.49
N VAL A 27 -37.39 1.94 -20.21
CA VAL A 27 -36.54 2.67 -21.13
C VAL A 27 -35.08 2.30 -20.84
N LEU A 28 -34.36 1.87 -21.85
CA LEU A 28 -32.93 1.64 -21.82
C LEU A 28 -32.28 2.62 -22.80
N THR A 29 -31.34 3.43 -22.33
CA THR A 29 -30.55 4.32 -23.17
C THR A 29 -29.11 3.85 -23.18
N PHE A 30 -28.46 3.85 -24.36
CA PHE A 30 -27.08 3.44 -24.51
C PHE A 30 -26.33 4.37 -25.49
N PRO A 31 -25.03 4.62 -25.28
CA PRO A 31 -24.24 5.42 -26.22
C PRO A 31 -24.02 4.64 -27.53
N LEU A 32 -24.02 5.36 -28.64
CA LEU A 32 -23.69 4.81 -29.95
C LEU A 32 -22.18 4.88 -30.26
N ASN A 33 -21.40 5.47 -29.38
CA ASN A 33 -19.94 5.57 -29.44
C ASN A 33 -19.33 5.35 -28.05
N ASP A 34 -18.00 5.45 -27.88
CA ASP A 34 -17.27 5.26 -26.63
C ASP A 34 -17.39 6.43 -25.63
N GLN A 35 -18.31 7.38 -25.82
CA GLN A 35 -18.52 8.49 -24.90
C GLN A 35 -19.25 8.02 -23.63
N ARG A 36 -18.81 8.56 -22.49
CA ARG A 36 -19.46 8.33 -21.19
C ARG A 36 -20.89 8.90 -21.20
N LYS A 37 -21.83 8.13 -20.70
CA LYS A 37 -23.24 8.51 -20.63
C LYS A 37 -23.86 8.09 -19.30
N SER A 38 -24.76 8.94 -18.79
CA SER A 38 -25.56 8.60 -17.62
C SER A 38 -26.50 7.44 -17.91
N GLY A 39 -26.64 6.53 -16.93
CA GLY A 39 -27.54 5.37 -17.06
C GLY A 39 -27.42 4.40 -15.89
N TRP A 40 -28.39 3.50 -15.84
CA TRP A 40 -28.36 2.40 -14.89
C TRP A 40 -27.31 1.39 -15.28
N LEU A 41 -26.55 0.92 -14.28
CA LEU A 41 -25.58 -0.14 -14.43
C LEU A 41 -26.20 -1.49 -14.06
N PRO A 42 -25.57 -2.60 -14.45
CA PRO A 42 -26.02 -3.92 -14.06
C PRO A 42 -26.17 -4.04 -12.54
N PRO A 43 -27.28 -4.60 -12.04
CA PRO A 43 -27.46 -4.82 -10.62
C PRO A 43 -26.48 -5.87 -10.12
N SER A 44 -26.06 -5.74 -8.86
CA SER A 44 -25.34 -6.77 -8.13
C SER A 44 -26.22 -7.44 -7.08
N PHE A 45 -26.00 -8.73 -6.91
CA PHE A 45 -26.75 -9.57 -5.98
C PHE A 45 -25.74 -10.27 -5.08
N ASP A 46 -25.90 -10.07 -3.78
CA ASP A 46 -25.07 -10.69 -2.77
C ASP A 46 -25.90 -11.49 -1.78
N PHE A 47 -25.35 -12.61 -1.30
CA PHE A 47 -25.87 -13.33 -0.14
C PHE A 47 -24.79 -13.31 0.94
N ASP A 48 -25.01 -12.49 1.95
CA ASP A 48 -24.12 -12.33 3.09
C ASP A 48 -24.72 -12.99 4.33
N ASN A 49 -23.90 -13.66 5.13
CA ASN A 49 -24.37 -14.37 6.34
C ASN A 49 -24.92 -13.42 7.42
N ARG A 50 -24.56 -12.13 7.40
CA ARG A 50 -25.02 -11.09 8.33
C ARG A 50 -26.19 -10.29 7.76
N SER A 51 -26.01 -9.74 6.57
CA SER A 51 -26.98 -8.84 5.92
C SER A 51 -28.13 -9.58 5.23
N GLY A 52 -27.96 -10.89 4.97
CA GLY A 52 -28.91 -11.69 4.18
C GLY A 52 -28.72 -11.45 2.69
N PHE A 53 -29.82 -11.49 1.95
CA PHE A 53 -29.84 -11.11 0.54
C PHE A 53 -29.69 -9.59 0.41
N ASP A 54 -28.77 -9.13 -0.41
CA ASP A 54 -28.51 -7.74 -0.72
C ASP A 54 -28.63 -7.52 -2.23
N LEU A 55 -29.40 -6.52 -2.60
CA LEU A 55 -29.58 -6.05 -3.97
C LEU A 55 -29.10 -4.62 -4.06
N SER A 56 -28.15 -4.38 -4.96
CA SER A 56 -27.64 -3.04 -5.25
C SER A 56 -27.84 -2.71 -6.74
N VAL A 57 -28.33 -1.52 -7.03
CA VAL A 57 -28.61 -1.07 -8.42
C VAL A 57 -27.92 0.26 -8.67
N PRO A 58 -26.69 0.25 -9.21
CA PRO A 58 -25.96 1.48 -9.42
C PRO A 58 -26.54 2.32 -10.57
N TYR A 59 -26.54 3.64 -10.41
CA TYR A 59 -26.82 4.62 -11.42
C TYR A 59 -25.60 5.50 -11.65
N TYR A 60 -25.00 5.41 -12.82
CA TYR A 60 -23.90 6.29 -13.22
C TYR A 60 -24.45 7.60 -13.74
N TRP A 61 -23.97 8.71 -13.19
CA TRP A 61 -24.35 10.07 -13.57
C TRP A 61 -23.16 10.80 -14.16
N ASN A 62 -23.13 10.95 -15.48
CA ASN A 62 -22.17 11.76 -16.19
C ASN A 62 -22.60 13.23 -16.10
N ILE A 63 -22.16 13.94 -15.05
CA ILE A 63 -22.56 15.33 -14.74
C ILE A 63 -21.94 16.29 -15.75
N ALA A 64 -20.63 16.13 -16.01
CA ALA A 64 -19.85 16.92 -16.93
C ALA A 64 -18.63 16.10 -17.40
N PRO A 65 -17.86 16.55 -18.42
CA PRO A 65 -16.67 15.80 -18.87
C PRO A 65 -15.64 15.52 -17.77
N ASN A 66 -15.62 16.36 -16.74
CA ASN A 66 -14.67 16.31 -15.63
C ASN A 66 -15.32 16.04 -14.25
N TYR A 67 -16.63 15.78 -14.22
CA TYR A 67 -17.38 15.40 -13.03
C TYR A 67 -18.28 14.22 -13.32
N ASP A 68 -18.23 13.21 -12.47
CA ASP A 68 -19.20 12.11 -12.50
C ASP A 68 -19.57 11.65 -11.09
N ALA A 69 -20.68 10.94 -11.00
CA ALA A 69 -21.10 10.29 -9.77
C ALA A 69 -21.69 8.91 -10.07
N THR A 70 -21.54 7.99 -9.13
CA THR A 70 -22.26 6.72 -9.11
C THR A 70 -23.10 6.69 -7.84
N LEU A 71 -24.41 6.57 -8.00
CA LEU A 71 -25.37 6.45 -6.92
C LEU A 71 -25.85 5.02 -6.88
N THR A 72 -25.64 4.31 -5.78
CA THR A 72 -25.95 2.89 -5.64
C THR A 72 -26.94 2.67 -4.49
N PRO A 73 -28.25 2.85 -4.74
CA PRO A 73 -29.25 2.40 -3.78
C PRO A 73 -29.14 0.89 -3.59
N SER A 74 -29.24 0.46 -2.34
CA SER A 74 -29.16 -0.94 -1.94
C SER A 74 -30.25 -1.30 -0.94
N VAL A 75 -30.65 -2.57 -0.94
CA VAL A 75 -31.60 -3.14 0.03
C VAL A 75 -31.06 -4.46 0.54
N ALA A 76 -30.71 -4.48 1.81
CA ALA A 76 -30.32 -5.69 2.53
C ALA A 76 -31.50 -6.18 3.40
N VAL A 77 -31.94 -7.41 3.20
CA VAL A 77 -33.16 -7.95 3.84
C VAL A 77 -33.14 -7.84 5.37
N ARG A 78 -32.00 -8.04 5.99
CA ARG A 78 -31.83 -7.99 7.44
C ARG A 78 -31.48 -6.61 7.99
N ARG A 79 -30.84 -5.75 7.16
CA ARG A 79 -30.34 -4.43 7.63
C ARG A 79 -31.25 -3.27 7.26
N GLY A 80 -31.87 -3.31 6.08
CA GLY A 80 -32.69 -2.22 5.57
C GLY A 80 -32.18 -1.64 4.26
N SER A 81 -32.58 -0.41 3.95
CA SER A 81 -32.24 0.28 2.70
C SER A 81 -31.14 1.29 2.94
N GLY A 82 -30.16 1.32 2.08
CA GLY A 82 -29.03 2.22 2.09
C GLY A 82 -28.75 2.84 0.73
N ILE A 83 -27.82 3.77 0.71
CA ILE A 83 -27.26 4.34 -0.51
C ILE A 83 -25.75 4.45 -0.37
N ASP A 84 -25.04 4.00 -1.39
CA ASP A 84 -23.62 4.23 -1.58
C ASP A 84 -23.46 5.28 -2.69
N THR A 85 -22.63 6.27 -2.47
CA THR A 85 -22.41 7.40 -3.39
C THR A 85 -20.93 7.59 -3.59
N GLU A 86 -20.49 7.46 -4.84
CA GLU A 86 -19.15 7.83 -5.28
C GLU A 86 -19.26 9.06 -6.19
N PHE A 87 -18.60 10.14 -5.82
CA PHE A 87 -18.49 11.34 -6.64
C PHE A 87 -17.02 11.58 -6.97
N ARG A 88 -16.69 11.82 -8.24
CA ARG A 88 -15.33 12.04 -8.72
C ARG A 88 -15.24 13.34 -9.51
N PHE A 89 -14.11 14.01 -9.37
CA PHE A 89 -13.81 15.20 -10.15
C PHE A 89 -12.35 15.21 -10.61
N LEU A 90 -12.13 15.79 -11.78
CA LEU A 90 -10.82 15.99 -12.38
C LEU A 90 -10.79 17.39 -12.98
N LEU A 91 -10.10 18.32 -12.32
CA LEU A 91 -9.88 19.67 -12.77
C LEU A 91 -8.45 19.83 -13.32
N PRO A 92 -8.11 20.96 -13.98
CA PRO A 92 -6.77 21.11 -14.56
C PRO A 92 -5.63 21.00 -13.56
N HIS A 93 -5.88 21.31 -12.29
CA HIS A 93 -4.85 21.37 -11.25
C HIS A 93 -5.15 20.51 -10.03
N ASP A 94 -6.32 19.88 -9.96
CA ASP A 94 -6.72 19.04 -8.85
C ASP A 94 -7.60 17.87 -9.28
N SER A 95 -7.65 16.85 -8.46
CA SER A 95 -8.50 15.67 -8.64
C SER A 95 -8.87 15.09 -7.29
N GLY A 96 -10.10 14.65 -7.19
CA GLY A 96 -10.57 14.06 -5.95
C GLY A 96 -11.76 13.14 -6.11
N GLN A 97 -12.07 12.47 -5.00
CA GLN A 97 -13.15 11.50 -4.90
C GLN A 97 -13.79 11.62 -3.53
N LEU A 98 -15.12 11.59 -3.50
CA LEU A 98 -15.93 11.45 -2.32
C LEU A 98 -16.64 10.11 -2.38
N HIS A 99 -16.45 9.26 -1.39
CA HIS A 99 -17.21 8.05 -1.18
C HIS A 99 -18.01 8.20 0.12
N TYR A 100 -19.33 8.13 0.00
CA TYR A 100 -20.25 8.26 1.11
C TYR A 100 -21.27 7.13 1.10
N PHE A 101 -21.27 6.33 2.16
CA PHE A 101 -22.26 5.30 2.39
C PHE A 101 -23.18 5.72 3.53
N ALA A 102 -24.49 5.57 3.34
CA ALA A 102 -25.50 5.81 4.36
C ALA A 102 -26.53 4.68 4.42
N LEU A 103 -26.76 4.19 5.62
CA LEU A 103 -27.82 3.27 5.99
C LEU A 103 -28.62 3.92 7.13
N PRO A 104 -29.67 4.71 6.80
CA PRO A 104 -30.37 5.54 7.79
C PRO A 104 -30.92 4.75 8.97
N GLU A 105 -31.31 3.49 8.74
CA GLU A 105 -31.81 2.57 9.76
C GLU A 105 -31.22 1.18 9.53
N ASP A 106 -30.19 0.83 10.29
CA ASP A 106 -29.69 -0.54 10.36
C ASP A 106 -30.52 -1.33 11.39
N ARG A 107 -31.39 -2.20 10.92
CA ARG A 107 -32.29 -3.01 11.76
C ARG A 107 -31.53 -3.96 12.69
N LEU A 108 -30.30 -4.38 12.34
CA LEU A 108 -29.48 -5.24 13.20
C LEU A 108 -28.82 -4.45 14.31
N ALA A 109 -28.43 -3.20 14.04
CA ALA A 109 -27.75 -2.33 15.00
C ALA A 109 -28.72 -1.37 15.73
N ASN A 110 -29.99 -1.26 15.27
CA ASN A 110 -31.04 -0.33 15.78
C ASN A 110 -30.54 1.14 15.77
N ARG A 111 -29.81 1.53 14.75
CA ARG A 111 -29.26 2.90 14.57
C ARG A 111 -28.94 3.18 13.12
N GLY A 112 -28.81 4.47 12.77
CA GLY A 112 -28.25 4.87 11.49
C GLY A 112 -26.74 4.59 11.45
N ARG A 113 -26.25 4.24 10.26
CA ARG A 113 -24.83 3.93 9.99
C ARG A 113 -24.38 4.71 8.78
N ASP A 114 -23.22 5.33 8.86
CA ASP A 114 -22.62 6.05 7.75
C ASP A 114 -21.11 5.92 7.71
N MET A 115 -20.56 6.16 6.53
CA MET A 115 -19.14 6.21 6.25
C MET A 115 -18.86 7.32 5.26
N LEU A 116 -17.80 8.08 5.51
CA LEU A 116 -17.26 9.10 4.62
C LEU A 116 -15.78 8.80 4.35
N ASP A 117 -15.39 8.75 3.08
CA ASP A 117 -13.99 8.80 2.64
C ASP A 117 -13.89 9.86 1.54
N PHE A 118 -13.31 11.00 1.87
CA PHE A 118 -13.03 12.08 0.94
C PHE A 118 -11.53 12.20 0.74
N ASN A 119 -11.09 12.22 -0.50
CA ASN A 119 -9.72 12.56 -0.85
C ASN A 119 -9.71 13.62 -1.95
N ASP A 120 -8.74 14.52 -1.85
CA ASP A 120 -8.51 15.59 -2.82
C ASP A 120 -7.01 15.89 -2.86
N GLN A 121 -6.46 15.97 -4.06
CA GLN A 121 -5.07 16.29 -4.28
C GLN A 121 -4.91 17.23 -5.48
N GLY A 122 -4.00 18.16 -5.34
CA GLY A 122 -3.76 19.11 -6.41
C GLY A 122 -2.39 19.76 -6.36
N ALA A 123 -2.06 20.46 -7.44
CA ALA A 123 -0.84 21.23 -7.57
C ALA A 123 -1.12 22.55 -8.28
N ILE A 124 -0.80 23.64 -7.61
CA ILE A 124 -0.94 25.01 -8.14
C ILE A 124 0.44 25.45 -8.65
N THR A 125 0.52 25.73 -9.93
CA THR A 125 1.71 26.27 -10.57
C THR A 125 1.49 27.72 -10.94
N SER A 126 2.46 28.59 -10.70
CA SER A 126 2.40 30.00 -11.12
C SER A 126 3.11 30.17 -12.47
N SER A 127 2.47 30.84 -13.41
CA SER A 127 3.11 31.20 -14.68
C SER A 127 4.26 32.19 -14.52
N GLN A 128 4.33 32.90 -13.39
CA GLN A 128 5.32 33.94 -13.09
C GLN A 128 6.50 33.44 -12.24
N SER A 129 6.36 32.25 -11.63
CA SER A 129 7.40 31.66 -10.78
C SER A 129 7.47 30.16 -11.03
N PRO A 130 8.69 29.57 -11.09
CA PRO A 130 8.85 28.11 -11.20
C PRO A 130 8.50 27.36 -9.90
N SER A 131 7.84 28.00 -8.95
CA SER A 131 7.40 27.37 -7.70
C SER A 131 6.12 26.57 -7.90
N VAL A 132 6.02 25.45 -7.21
CA VAL A 132 4.85 24.56 -7.21
C VAL A 132 4.35 24.42 -5.78
N THR A 133 3.04 24.64 -5.59
CA THR A 133 2.36 24.34 -4.33
C THR A 133 1.49 23.11 -4.54
N ALA A 134 1.84 22.01 -3.91
CA ALA A 134 1.04 20.79 -3.90
C ALA A 134 0.26 20.68 -2.59
N TYR A 135 -0.92 20.09 -2.65
CA TYR A 135 -1.69 19.77 -1.46
C TYR A 135 -2.30 18.35 -1.59
N ASN A 136 -2.53 17.76 -0.43
CA ASN A 136 -3.25 16.52 -0.29
C ASN A 136 -4.15 16.62 0.93
N LEU A 137 -5.44 16.30 0.74
CA LEU A 137 -6.45 16.27 1.78
C LEU A 137 -7.10 14.90 1.80
N ARG A 138 -7.22 14.32 2.98
CA ARG A 138 -7.99 13.11 3.20
C ARG A 138 -8.83 13.25 4.45
N TRP A 139 -10.11 12.92 4.34
CA TRP A 139 -11.01 12.90 5.48
C TRP A 139 -11.79 11.59 5.50
N ARG A 140 -11.53 10.77 6.53
CA ARG A 140 -12.15 9.49 6.74
C ARG A 140 -12.87 9.45 8.06
N ARG A 141 -14.11 8.97 8.04
CA ARG A 141 -14.92 8.79 9.23
C ARG A 141 -15.94 7.68 9.04
N VAL A 142 -16.21 6.94 10.12
CA VAL A 142 -17.32 5.99 10.22
C VAL A 142 -18.17 6.30 11.46
N SER A 143 -19.41 5.88 11.43
CA SER A 143 -20.41 6.23 12.45
C SER A 143 -20.14 5.64 13.83
N ASP A 144 -19.50 4.47 13.92
CA ASP A 144 -19.45 3.70 15.16
C ASP A 144 -18.34 2.66 15.22
N ASP A 145 -18.10 2.15 16.43
CA ASP A 145 -17.01 1.21 16.75
C ASP A 145 -17.16 -0.18 16.12
N ASP A 146 -18.38 -0.63 15.78
CA ASP A 146 -18.62 -1.93 15.15
C ASP A 146 -18.66 -1.88 13.62
N TYR A 147 -18.54 -0.68 13.04
CA TYR A 147 -18.60 -0.48 11.58
C TYR A 147 -17.66 -1.42 10.82
N TRP A 148 -16.42 -1.57 11.27
CA TRP A 148 -15.39 -2.39 10.62
C TRP A 148 -15.72 -3.89 10.59
N LYS A 149 -16.50 -4.38 11.58
CA LYS A 149 -16.95 -5.77 11.62
C LYS A 149 -18.11 -6.03 10.68
N ASP A 150 -19.04 -5.06 10.61
CA ASP A 150 -20.28 -5.19 9.88
C ASP A 150 -20.13 -4.87 8.39
N PHE A 151 -19.24 -3.92 8.07
CA PHE A 151 -18.96 -3.47 6.71
C PHE A 151 -17.47 -3.57 6.36
N PRO A 152 -16.85 -4.76 6.44
CA PRO A 152 -15.39 -4.91 6.30
C PRO A 152 -14.88 -4.62 4.88
N ARG A 153 -15.77 -4.39 3.93
CA ARG A 153 -15.46 -4.17 2.51
C ARG A 153 -15.64 -2.74 2.04
N ASN A 154 -16.35 -1.92 2.81
CA ASN A 154 -16.68 -0.55 2.40
C ASN A 154 -15.48 0.40 2.44
N LEU A 155 -14.49 0.10 3.26
CA LEU A 155 -13.27 0.87 3.35
C LEU A 155 -12.05 -0.02 3.15
N PRO A 156 -11.27 0.18 2.08
CA PRO A 156 -9.97 -0.46 1.93
C PRO A 156 -9.01 0.13 2.98
N SER A 157 -8.79 -0.57 4.06
CA SER A 157 -7.82 -0.19 5.09
C SER A 157 -6.94 -1.38 5.45
N ILE A 158 -5.64 -1.13 5.58
CA ILE A 158 -4.68 -2.11 6.09
C ILE A 158 -4.94 -2.36 7.59
N THR A 159 -5.47 -1.35 8.28
CA THR A 159 -5.84 -1.40 9.69
C THR A 159 -7.32 -1.04 9.85
N PRO A 160 -8.24 -2.02 9.84
CA PRO A 160 -9.68 -1.77 9.74
C PRO A 160 -10.28 -1.01 10.94
N ARG A 161 -9.53 -0.79 12.01
CA ARG A 161 -9.96 -0.09 13.22
C ARG A 161 -9.30 1.29 13.38
N LEU A 162 -8.55 1.76 12.38
CA LEU A 162 -7.77 2.99 12.45
C LEU A 162 -7.97 3.79 11.16
N TYR A 163 -8.60 4.94 11.27
CA TYR A 163 -8.88 5.82 10.13
C TYR A 163 -8.16 7.15 10.28
N ASP A 164 -7.33 7.47 9.30
CA ASP A 164 -6.59 8.73 9.23
C ASP A 164 -7.41 9.83 8.54
N SER A 165 -7.28 11.05 9.04
CA SER A 165 -7.70 12.26 8.37
C SER A 165 -6.54 13.25 8.39
N HIS A 166 -6.17 13.79 7.23
CA HIS A 166 -5.05 14.71 7.14
C HIS A 166 -5.24 15.77 6.06
N VAL A 167 -4.58 16.88 6.27
CA VAL A 167 -4.34 17.93 5.27
C VAL A 167 -2.84 18.17 5.24
N GLN A 168 -2.24 18.14 4.07
CA GLN A 168 -0.83 18.44 3.86
C GLN A 168 -0.67 19.41 2.71
N VAL A 169 0.16 20.42 2.89
CA VAL A 169 0.52 21.41 1.87
C VAL A 169 2.03 21.46 1.77
N GLU A 170 2.54 21.43 0.56
CA GLU A 170 3.96 21.54 0.26
C GLU A 170 4.20 22.62 -0.78
N HIS A 171 5.15 23.51 -0.52
CA HIS A 171 5.55 24.55 -1.43
C HIS A 171 7.02 24.43 -1.79
N GLN A 172 7.30 24.16 -3.07
CA GLN A 172 8.67 24.03 -3.57
C GLN A 172 9.18 25.40 -4.02
N LEU A 173 10.27 25.84 -3.37
CA LEU A 173 11.02 27.01 -3.73
C LEU A 173 12.20 26.61 -4.61
N ASN A 174 12.19 26.99 -5.87
CA ASN A 174 13.36 26.85 -6.75
C ASN A 174 14.29 28.06 -6.54
N SER A 175 15.21 27.94 -5.60
CA SER A 175 16.23 28.97 -5.41
C SER A 175 17.47 28.64 -6.26
N ARG A 176 17.65 29.37 -7.34
CA ARG A 176 18.94 29.50 -8.00
C ARG A 176 19.79 30.47 -7.19
N ASN A 177 20.97 29.99 -6.71
CA ASN A 177 22.07 30.81 -6.22
C ASN A 177 21.93 31.47 -4.83
N TRP A 178 22.00 30.67 -3.78
CA TRP A 178 22.44 31.17 -2.47
C TRP A 178 23.99 31.09 -2.30
N GLY A 179 24.75 31.02 -3.40
CA GLY A 179 26.22 30.87 -3.38
C GLY A 179 26.73 29.46 -2.98
N LEU A 180 25.84 28.51 -2.72
CA LEU A 180 26.15 27.16 -2.25
C LEU A 180 25.81 26.05 -3.26
N GLY A 181 25.60 26.39 -4.54
CA GLY A 181 25.20 25.45 -5.60
C GLY A 181 23.67 25.45 -5.86
N SER A 182 23.19 24.45 -6.62
CA SER A 182 21.76 24.30 -6.87
C SER A 182 21.05 23.83 -5.59
N SER A 183 20.12 24.63 -5.08
CA SER A 183 19.36 24.30 -3.86
C SER A 183 17.88 24.06 -4.15
N GLN A 184 17.33 23.05 -3.52
CA GLN A 184 15.88 22.77 -3.47
C GLN A 184 15.44 22.99 -2.04
N THR A 185 14.45 23.85 -1.86
CA THR A 185 13.84 24.10 -0.55
C THR A 185 12.35 23.85 -0.64
N THR A 186 11.83 22.98 0.21
CA THR A 186 10.41 22.70 0.34
C THR A 186 9.94 23.20 1.69
N LEU A 187 8.95 24.09 1.69
CA LEU A 187 8.16 24.45 2.87
C LEU A 187 6.96 23.54 2.93
N TYR A 188 6.64 23.00 4.09
CA TYR A 188 5.46 22.15 4.24
C TYR A 188 4.75 22.40 5.56
N GLY A 189 3.46 22.12 5.57
CA GLY A 189 2.64 22.15 6.75
C GLY A 189 1.51 21.16 6.65
N GLY A 190 1.00 20.70 7.79
CA GLY A 190 -0.08 19.73 7.79
C GLY A 190 -0.74 19.53 9.14
N LEU A 191 -1.92 18.94 9.07
CA LEU A 191 -2.72 18.51 10.20
C LEU A 191 -3.05 17.04 10.00
N GLN A 192 -2.91 16.22 11.03
CA GLN A 192 -3.28 14.80 11.02
C GLN A 192 -4.04 14.44 12.28
N SER A 193 -5.13 13.72 12.13
CA SER A 193 -5.93 13.18 13.22
C SER A 193 -6.36 11.75 12.92
N TRP A 194 -6.80 11.04 13.95
CA TRP A 194 -7.17 9.64 13.85
C TRP A 194 -8.51 9.38 14.50
N GLN A 195 -9.35 8.56 13.86
CA GLN A 195 -10.46 7.89 14.50
C GLN A 195 -10.04 6.45 14.79
N THR A 196 -10.11 6.03 16.04
CA THR A 196 -9.85 4.65 16.48
C THR A 196 -11.15 3.99 16.89
N LEU A 197 -11.36 2.76 16.42
CA LEU A 197 -12.53 1.97 16.76
C LEU A 197 -12.19 0.94 17.83
N LYS A 198 -13.06 0.83 18.83
CA LYS A 198 -12.94 -0.16 19.89
C LYS A 198 -13.58 -1.49 19.45
N ASP A 199 -13.07 -2.58 19.95
CA ASP A 199 -13.76 -3.86 19.86
C ASP A 199 -14.68 -4.03 21.08
N LEU A 200 -15.97 -3.91 20.84
CA LEU A 200 -16.99 -3.98 21.89
C LEU A 200 -17.45 -5.43 22.18
N ASP A 201 -16.85 -6.43 21.53
CA ASP A 201 -17.17 -7.83 21.77
C ASP A 201 -16.72 -8.23 23.19
N PRO A 202 -17.66 -8.59 24.11
CA PRO A 202 -17.32 -8.95 25.47
C PRO A 202 -16.52 -10.26 25.58
N THR A 203 -16.47 -11.06 24.49
CA THR A 203 -15.65 -12.29 24.41
C THR A 203 -14.26 -12.04 23.87
N ALA A 204 -13.98 -10.81 23.39
CA ALA A 204 -12.66 -10.43 22.93
C ALA A 204 -11.70 -10.32 24.12
N ASP A 205 -10.42 -10.63 23.86
CA ASP A 205 -9.37 -10.40 24.83
C ASP A 205 -9.36 -8.91 25.22
N PRO A 206 -9.51 -8.55 26.52
CA PRO A 206 -9.54 -7.16 26.96
C PRO A 206 -8.33 -6.35 26.53
N THR A 207 -7.17 -7.00 26.36
CA THR A 207 -5.93 -6.35 25.86
C THR A 207 -6.02 -5.97 24.37
N LEU A 208 -6.91 -6.60 23.62
CA LEU A 208 -7.19 -6.34 22.20
C LEU A 208 -8.46 -5.50 21.98
N ALA A 209 -9.21 -5.20 23.04
CA ALA A 209 -10.46 -4.44 22.95
C ALA A 209 -10.23 -3.02 22.44
N SER A 210 -9.09 -2.41 22.76
CA SER A 210 -8.68 -1.11 22.23
C SER A 210 -7.35 -1.20 21.52
N ILE A 211 -7.19 -0.45 20.43
CA ILE A 211 -5.88 -0.21 19.82
C ILE A 211 -5.36 1.13 20.31
N THR A 212 -4.04 1.20 20.52
CA THR A 212 -3.40 2.47 20.88
C THR A 212 -3.58 3.44 19.72
N ALA A 213 -4.25 4.58 19.98
CA ALA A 213 -4.38 5.65 19.01
C ALA A 213 -3.00 6.24 18.71
N PRO A 214 -2.62 6.38 17.44
CA PRO A 214 -1.47 7.21 17.09
C PRO A 214 -1.71 8.66 17.51
N TYR A 215 -0.63 9.41 17.68
CA TYR A 215 -0.74 10.84 17.96
C TYR A 215 -1.32 11.59 16.76
N GLY A 216 -2.28 12.46 17.01
CA GLY A 216 -2.63 13.54 16.10
C GLY A 216 -1.47 14.52 16.04
N ARG A 217 -1.24 15.15 14.87
CA ARG A 217 -0.08 15.99 14.64
C ARG A 217 -0.46 17.25 13.87
N GLN A 218 0.00 18.39 14.37
CA GLN A 218 0.07 19.65 13.63
C GLN A 218 1.53 19.88 13.33
N GLN A 219 1.89 20.16 12.08
CA GLN A 219 3.29 20.30 11.66
C GLN A 219 3.49 21.47 10.73
N VAL A 220 4.65 22.15 10.89
CA VAL A 220 5.19 23.10 9.93
C VAL A 220 6.68 22.87 9.84
N GLY A 221 7.20 22.77 8.64
CA GLY A 221 8.61 22.48 8.44
C GLY A 221 9.19 23.03 7.16
N VAL A 222 10.50 22.94 7.09
CA VAL A 222 11.31 23.26 5.93
C VAL A 222 12.31 22.14 5.68
N HIS A 223 12.44 21.73 4.45
CA HIS A 223 13.48 20.82 4.00
C HIS A 223 14.31 21.52 2.94
N SER A 224 15.56 21.87 3.28
CA SER A 224 16.50 22.44 2.33
C SER A 224 17.60 21.43 2.01
N ARG A 225 17.85 21.18 0.74
CA ARG A 225 18.94 20.35 0.24
C ARG A 225 19.68 21.08 -0.88
N SER A 226 20.99 21.09 -0.83
CA SER A 226 21.83 21.68 -1.87
C SER A 226 22.99 20.79 -2.23
N THR A 227 23.40 20.86 -3.49
CA THR A 227 24.57 20.17 -4.01
C THR A 227 25.48 21.19 -4.67
N ASN A 228 26.73 21.28 -4.22
CA ASN A 228 27.70 22.16 -4.83
C ASN A 228 28.40 21.50 -6.04
N ASP A 229 29.15 22.27 -6.81
CA ASP A 229 29.86 21.81 -8.01
C ASP A 229 30.90 20.69 -7.73
N ASN A 230 31.39 20.62 -6.49
CA ASN A 230 32.31 19.56 -6.05
C ASN A 230 31.61 18.28 -5.60
N GLY A 231 30.27 18.19 -5.75
CA GLY A 231 29.47 17.04 -5.33
C GLY A 231 29.27 16.90 -3.82
N LEU A 232 29.54 17.98 -3.04
CA LEU A 232 29.20 18.04 -1.63
C LEU A 232 27.71 18.34 -1.50
N VAL A 233 27.00 17.46 -0.81
CA VAL A 233 25.56 17.60 -0.54
C VAL A 233 25.38 17.96 0.92
N TRP A 234 24.61 19.00 1.20
CA TRP A 234 24.13 19.28 2.54
C TRP A 234 22.60 19.27 2.57
N SER A 235 22.04 18.91 3.72
CA SER A 235 20.60 18.84 3.94
C SER A 235 20.26 19.29 5.35
N LEU A 236 19.16 20.06 5.49
CA LEU A 236 18.69 20.60 6.76
C LEU A 236 17.15 20.53 6.83
N PRO A 237 16.56 19.35 7.06
CA PRO A 237 15.17 19.28 7.49
C PRO A 237 15.02 19.85 8.91
N SER A 238 14.04 20.76 9.05
CA SER A 238 13.70 21.37 10.35
C SER A 238 12.17 21.47 10.45
N GLU A 239 11.62 21.12 11.61
CA GLU A 239 10.18 21.00 11.78
C GLU A 239 9.76 21.33 13.20
N VAL A 240 8.61 21.99 13.32
CA VAL A 240 7.87 22.19 14.57
C VAL A 240 6.60 21.35 14.49
N ASN A 241 6.37 20.57 15.53
CA ASN A 241 5.18 19.75 15.67
C ASN A 241 4.47 20.06 16.99
N HIS A 242 3.14 19.94 17.00
CA HIS A 242 2.36 19.78 18.20
C HIS A 242 1.60 18.43 18.14
N PHE A 243 1.76 17.62 19.18
CA PHE A 243 1.20 16.28 19.26
C PHE A 243 0.05 16.21 20.23
N THR A 244 -1.06 15.65 19.80
CA THR A 244 -2.28 15.43 20.60
C THR A 244 -2.60 13.94 20.64
N ASN A 245 -3.27 13.46 21.68
CA ASN A 245 -3.73 12.07 21.77
C ASN A 245 -5.14 12.02 22.36
N GLN A 246 -5.95 11.06 21.89
CA GLN A 246 -7.29 10.81 22.43
C GLN A 246 -7.26 10.16 23.82
N ASP A 247 -6.18 9.46 24.17
CA ASP A 247 -5.96 8.88 25.48
C ASP A 247 -5.34 9.94 26.41
N PRO A 248 -6.06 10.41 27.45
CA PRO A 248 -5.57 11.45 28.36
C PRO A 248 -4.38 11.00 29.23
N SER A 249 -4.08 9.70 29.26
CA SER A 249 -2.90 9.17 29.95
C SER A 249 -1.61 9.35 29.18
N LYS A 250 -1.69 9.69 27.89
CA LYS A 250 -0.53 9.90 27.02
C LYS A 250 0.00 11.32 27.16
N ILE A 251 1.32 11.43 27.30
CA ILE A 251 2.02 12.73 27.30
C ILE A 251 1.84 13.38 25.94
N THR A 252 1.39 14.64 25.92
CA THR A 252 1.27 15.47 24.73
C THR A 252 2.22 16.67 24.81
N GLY A 253 2.39 17.40 23.71
CA GLY A 253 3.28 18.55 23.71
C GLY A 253 3.83 18.90 22.34
N SER A 254 4.75 19.84 22.31
CA SER A 254 5.38 20.36 21.10
C SER A 254 6.82 19.87 20.98
N ARG A 255 7.26 19.67 19.75
CA ARG A 255 8.64 19.33 19.41
C ARG A 255 9.16 20.29 18.34
N LEU A 256 10.32 20.86 18.56
CA LEU A 256 11.15 21.50 17.53
C LEU A 256 12.33 20.57 17.24
N HIS A 257 12.52 20.19 15.98
CA HIS A 257 13.73 19.44 15.62
C HIS A 257 14.38 19.97 14.35
N ALA A 258 15.69 19.72 14.24
CA ALA A 258 16.50 19.99 13.07
C ALA A 258 17.55 18.89 12.88
N ILE A 259 17.72 18.43 11.64
CA ILE A 259 18.71 17.40 11.31
C ILE A 259 19.65 17.95 10.23
N GLY A 260 20.78 18.52 10.64
CA GLY A 260 21.83 18.94 9.71
C GLY A 260 22.63 17.72 9.22
N SER A 261 22.87 17.60 7.92
CA SER A 261 23.77 16.58 7.39
C SER A 261 24.59 17.08 6.22
N VAL A 262 25.81 16.54 6.11
CA VAL A 262 26.74 16.77 5.01
C VAL A 262 27.28 15.42 4.54
N GLU A 263 27.25 15.20 3.23
CA GLU A 263 27.70 13.96 2.59
C GLU A 263 28.36 14.23 1.23
N ARG A 264 29.24 13.34 0.80
CA ARG A 264 29.85 13.41 -0.52
C ARG A 264 30.13 12.01 -1.07
N VAL A 265 29.75 11.76 -2.32
CA VAL A 265 30.08 10.52 -3.02
C VAL A 265 31.47 10.66 -3.63
N PHE A 266 32.36 9.69 -3.36
CA PHE A 266 33.64 9.50 -4.03
C PHE A 266 33.56 8.22 -4.86
N GLY A 267 34.25 8.21 -6.02
CA GLY A 267 34.23 7.09 -6.95
C GLY A 267 33.22 7.27 -8.09
N SER A 268 32.92 6.20 -8.79
CA SER A 268 32.04 6.21 -9.97
C SER A 268 30.89 5.18 -9.81
N PRO A 269 29.71 5.49 -10.34
CA PRO A 269 28.63 4.51 -10.43
C PRO A 269 29.09 3.27 -11.23
N GLY A 270 28.77 2.07 -10.75
CA GLY A 270 29.17 0.80 -11.37
C GLY A 270 30.60 0.34 -11.05
N GLY A 271 31.36 1.13 -10.30
CA GLY A 271 32.69 0.76 -9.77
C GLY A 271 32.72 0.74 -8.26
N VAL A 272 33.81 1.27 -7.68
CA VAL A 272 33.92 1.46 -6.23
C VAL A 272 33.34 2.81 -5.85
N THR A 273 32.44 2.83 -4.87
CA THR A 273 31.86 4.06 -4.31
C THR A 273 32.14 4.13 -2.81
N LEU A 274 32.36 5.36 -2.32
CA LEU A 274 32.57 5.66 -0.93
C LEU A 274 31.73 6.89 -0.57
N LEU A 275 30.85 6.79 0.43
CA LEU A 275 29.96 7.84 0.88
C LEU A 275 30.14 8.10 2.39
N PRO A 276 31.06 8.97 2.79
CA PRO A 276 31.09 9.51 4.16
C PRO A 276 29.93 10.49 4.35
N ARG A 277 29.30 10.41 5.52
CA ARG A 277 28.25 11.32 5.97
C ARG A 277 28.43 11.69 7.43
N LEU A 278 28.25 12.97 7.70
CA LEU A 278 28.15 13.54 9.04
C LEU A 278 26.74 14.09 9.21
N SER A 279 26.10 13.79 10.34
CA SER A 279 24.80 14.37 10.68
C SER A 279 24.72 14.77 12.14
N LEU A 280 23.94 15.79 12.42
CA LEU A 280 23.62 16.29 13.76
C LEU A 280 22.12 16.35 13.89
N ASN A 281 21.56 15.57 14.81
CA ASN A 281 20.13 15.55 15.12
C ASN A 281 19.90 16.29 16.43
N ALA A 282 19.27 17.45 16.38
CA ALA A 282 18.90 18.26 17.53
C ALA A 282 17.38 18.32 17.68
N ALA A 283 16.87 18.11 18.89
CA ALA A 283 15.46 18.19 19.19
C ALA A 283 15.24 18.80 20.60
N SER A 284 14.20 19.63 20.70
CA SER A 284 13.70 20.22 21.94
C SER A 284 12.21 19.96 22.06
N TYR A 285 11.77 19.57 23.23
CA TYR A 285 10.39 19.20 23.55
C TYR A 285 9.87 20.10 24.66
N SER A 286 8.64 20.58 24.51
CA SER A 286 7.85 21.28 25.52
C SER A 286 6.57 20.51 25.77
N LEU A 287 6.43 19.92 26.95
CA LEU A 287 5.38 18.98 27.30
C LEU A 287 4.19 19.69 27.99
N ASP A 288 2.97 19.29 27.64
CA ASP A 288 1.75 19.83 28.26
C ASP A 288 1.59 19.33 29.71
N GLN A 289 2.07 18.09 29.99
CA GLN A 289 2.11 17.50 31.33
C GLN A 289 3.55 17.44 31.82
N PRO A 290 3.80 17.72 33.13
CA PRO A 290 5.14 17.58 33.70
C PRO A 290 5.56 16.11 33.75
N LEU A 291 6.85 15.87 33.57
CA LEU A 291 7.49 14.60 33.88
C LEU A 291 7.44 14.28 35.37
N THR A 292 7.85 13.08 35.76
CA THR A 292 7.86 12.63 37.15
C THR A 292 8.73 13.49 38.07
N ASP A 293 9.74 14.17 37.54
CA ASP A 293 10.63 15.11 38.22
C ASP A 293 10.15 16.58 38.16
N GLY A 294 8.98 16.83 37.57
CA GLY A 294 8.37 18.15 37.45
C GLY A 294 8.80 18.97 36.23
N ARG A 295 9.79 18.52 35.47
CA ARG A 295 10.23 19.21 34.23
C ARG A 295 9.17 19.09 33.14
N ARG A 296 9.08 20.13 32.31
CA ARG A 296 8.25 20.14 31.07
C ARG A 296 9.08 20.29 29.82
N GLU A 297 10.35 20.59 29.96
CA GLU A 297 11.26 20.80 28.84
C GLU A 297 12.37 19.76 28.87
N VAL A 298 12.58 19.10 27.74
CA VAL A 298 13.69 18.17 27.52
C VAL A 298 14.27 18.41 26.15
N SER A 299 15.59 18.23 26.04
CA SER A 299 16.27 18.41 24.76
C SER A 299 17.39 17.40 24.60
N ARG A 300 17.78 17.17 23.35
CA ARG A 300 18.95 16.35 23.01
C ARG A 300 19.62 16.83 21.74
N THR A 301 20.90 16.50 21.64
CA THR A 301 21.70 16.67 20.43
C THR A 301 22.56 15.44 20.22
N VAL A 302 22.40 14.78 19.07
CA VAL A 302 23.06 13.51 18.77
C VAL A 302 23.81 13.62 17.45
N PRO A 303 25.15 13.62 17.46
CA PRO A 303 25.94 13.53 16.25
C PRO A 303 26.02 12.08 15.75
N THR A 304 26.02 11.88 14.45
CA THR A 304 26.21 10.57 13.82
C THR A 304 27.20 10.71 12.66
N PHE A 305 28.20 9.84 12.62
CA PHE A 305 29.06 9.63 11.49
C PHE A 305 28.73 8.30 10.84
N SER A 306 28.62 8.28 9.51
CA SER A 306 28.49 7.03 8.76
C SER A 306 29.39 7.04 7.52
N LEU A 307 29.85 5.84 7.16
CA LEU A 307 30.66 5.59 5.98
C LEU A 307 30.05 4.38 5.26
N ASP A 308 29.53 4.60 4.05
CA ASP A 308 29.03 3.53 3.19
C ASP A 308 30.02 3.31 2.04
N ALA A 309 30.45 2.08 1.85
CA ALA A 309 31.34 1.69 0.77
C ALA A 309 30.74 0.50 0.02
N SER A 310 30.74 0.59 -1.30
CA SER A 310 30.24 -0.50 -2.15
C SER A 310 31.11 -0.63 -3.40
N ALA A 311 31.16 -1.84 -3.94
CA ALA A 311 31.81 -2.11 -5.19
C ALA A 311 30.95 -3.04 -6.04
N VAL A 312 31.08 -2.93 -7.36
CA VAL A 312 30.44 -3.85 -8.31
C VAL A 312 31.53 -4.48 -9.15
N PHE A 313 31.62 -5.81 -9.08
CA PHE A 313 32.51 -6.60 -9.93
C PHE A 313 31.63 -7.41 -10.89
N GLU A 314 32.04 -7.44 -12.16
CA GLU A 314 31.29 -8.10 -13.22
C GLU A 314 32.14 -9.09 -13.97
N ARG A 315 31.51 -10.21 -14.37
CA ARG A 315 32.15 -11.15 -15.29
C ARG A 315 31.10 -11.79 -16.22
N PRO A 316 31.43 -12.03 -17.48
CA PRO A 316 30.60 -12.85 -18.34
C PRO A 316 30.60 -14.31 -17.85
N LEU A 317 29.49 -14.98 -17.95
CA LEU A 317 29.28 -16.35 -17.53
C LEU A 317 28.29 -17.05 -18.47
N HIS A 318 28.63 -18.24 -18.95
CA HIS A 318 27.69 -19.10 -19.67
C HIS A 318 27.17 -20.20 -18.73
N LEU A 319 25.89 -20.15 -18.39
CA LEU A 319 25.26 -21.09 -17.49
C LEU A 319 23.79 -21.32 -17.88
N PHE A 320 23.24 -22.50 -17.65
CA PHE A 320 21.86 -22.86 -18.03
C PHE A 320 21.56 -22.63 -19.53
N SER A 321 22.57 -22.86 -20.40
CA SER A 321 22.49 -22.58 -21.85
C SER A 321 22.16 -21.14 -22.21
N GLN A 322 22.53 -20.18 -21.35
CA GLN A 322 22.32 -18.74 -21.54
C GLN A 322 23.61 -17.98 -21.28
N ASP A 323 23.78 -16.89 -22.03
CA ASP A 323 24.83 -15.92 -21.78
C ASP A 323 24.38 -14.96 -20.70
N LEU A 324 25.06 -14.97 -19.57
CA LEU A 324 24.75 -14.22 -18.37
C LEU A 324 25.91 -13.28 -18.01
N LEU A 325 25.57 -12.18 -17.37
CA LEU A 325 26.52 -11.33 -16.65
C LEU A 325 26.36 -11.61 -15.16
N GLN A 326 27.42 -12.13 -14.53
CA GLN A 326 27.43 -12.29 -13.08
C GLN A 326 28.00 -11.03 -12.46
N THR A 327 27.26 -10.44 -11.49
CA THR A 327 27.79 -9.39 -10.61
C THR A 327 28.13 -9.96 -9.24
N LEU A 328 29.11 -9.34 -8.58
CA LEU A 328 29.41 -9.50 -7.16
C LEU A 328 29.46 -8.11 -6.53
N GLU A 329 28.56 -7.84 -5.60
CA GLU A 329 28.28 -6.52 -5.03
C GLU A 329 28.53 -6.54 -3.51
N PRO A 330 29.79 -6.46 -3.04
CA PRO A 330 30.08 -6.27 -1.63
C PRO A 330 29.69 -4.86 -1.19
N ARG A 331 29.12 -4.74 0.01
CA ARG A 331 28.77 -3.49 0.67
C ARG A 331 29.21 -3.50 2.12
N PHE A 332 29.81 -2.43 2.54
CA PHE A 332 30.28 -2.16 3.90
C PHE A 332 29.65 -0.87 4.37
N ARG A 333 29.08 -0.88 5.58
CA ARG A 333 28.62 0.36 6.23
C ARG A 333 29.09 0.41 7.66
N TYR A 334 29.80 1.47 8.03
CA TYR A 334 30.15 1.80 9.40
C TYR A 334 29.27 2.92 9.89
N VAL A 335 28.77 2.82 11.15
CA VAL A 335 27.99 3.86 11.81
C VAL A 335 28.53 4.08 13.22
N ARG A 336 28.75 5.35 13.58
CA ARG A 336 29.11 5.78 14.91
C ARG A 336 28.17 6.87 15.41
N THR A 337 27.40 6.56 16.45
CA THR A 337 26.52 7.47 17.18
C THR A 337 26.80 7.32 18.67
N PRO A 338 27.26 8.36 19.39
CA PRO A 338 27.47 8.27 20.83
C PRO A 338 26.14 8.08 21.57
N TYR A 339 26.21 7.45 22.73
CA TYR A 339 25.06 7.37 23.62
C TYR A 339 24.72 8.76 24.17
N VAL A 340 23.46 9.10 24.11
CA VAL A 340 22.84 10.25 24.79
C VAL A 340 21.62 9.72 25.51
N ASP A 341 21.44 10.08 26.78
CA ASP A 341 20.25 9.70 27.53
C ASP A 341 19.00 10.34 26.91
N GLN A 342 17.99 9.54 26.65
CA GLN A 342 16.73 9.90 26.02
C GLN A 342 15.54 9.27 26.78
N SER A 343 15.76 8.83 28.03
CA SER A 343 14.73 8.15 28.84
C SER A 343 13.51 9.03 29.08
N ASP A 344 13.72 10.34 29.25
CA ASP A 344 12.67 11.33 29.52
C ASP A 344 11.98 11.85 28.26
N ILE A 345 12.44 11.44 27.07
CA ILE A 345 11.86 11.91 25.81
C ILE A 345 10.68 11.00 25.42
N PRO A 346 9.46 11.57 25.25
CA PRO A 346 8.31 10.82 24.82
C PRO A 346 8.47 10.33 23.36
N LEU A 347 7.81 9.22 23.04
CA LEU A 347 7.77 8.66 21.69
C LEU A 347 6.45 9.10 21.02
N PHE A 348 6.48 10.20 20.29
CA PHE A 348 5.33 10.71 19.56
C PHE A 348 5.12 10.01 18.21
N ASP A 349 6.21 9.91 17.41
CA ASP A 349 6.18 9.36 16.06
C ASP A 349 7.28 8.31 15.80
N SER A 350 7.96 7.89 16.86
CA SER A 350 9.06 6.92 16.76
C SER A 350 8.64 5.53 17.18
N ALA A 351 8.95 4.56 16.33
CA ALA A 351 8.79 3.14 16.60
C ALA A 351 10.02 2.37 16.13
N ALA A 352 10.22 1.17 16.68
CA ALA A 352 11.26 0.26 16.18
C ALA A 352 11.07 -0.01 14.67
N ARG A 353 12.16 0.06 13.91
CA ARG A 353 12.14 -0.30 12.48
C ARG A 353 12.04 -1.81 12.33
N ASP A 354 11.22 -2.23 11.39
CA ASP A 354 11.21 -3.62 10.97
C ASP A 354 12.59 -4.03 10.45
N PHE A 355 13.12 -5.15 10.95
CA PHE A 355 14.44 -5.63 10.55
C PHE A 355 14.37 -6.30 9.18
N ASN A 356 14.97 -5.68 8.17
CA ASN A 356 14.97 -6.14 6.79
C ASN A 356 16.25 -5.71 6.05
N GLN A 357 16.36 -6.09 4.78
CA GLN A 357 17.53 -5.84 3.93
C GLN A 357 17.87 -4.35 3.72
N TYR A 358 16.92 -3.44 3.93
CA TYR A 358 17.14 -1.99 3.81
C TYR A 358 17.47 -1.39 5.18
N SER A 359 16.68 -1.71 6.19
CA SER A 359 16.82 -1.16 7.53
C SER A 359 18.09 -1.61 8.25
N ILE A 360 18.65 -2.77 7.88
CA ILE A 360 19.93 -3.26 8.44
C ILE A 360 21.09 -2.29 8.15
N TYR A 361 20.99 -1.49 7.08
CA TYR A 361 21.96 -0.43 6.73
C TYR A 361 21.55 0.95 7.24
N SER A 362 20.48 1.12 7.99
CA SER A 362 20.08 2.44 8.51
C SER A 362 21.01 2.93 9.63
N ASP A 363 21.13 4.26 9.76
CA ASP A 363 21.89 4.91 10.84
C ASP A 363 21.16 4.80 12.19
N ASN A 364 19.82 4.71 12.17
CA ASN A 364 18.97 4.61 13.33
C ASN A 364 18.05 3.39 13.25
N ALA A 365 17.90 2.65 14.33
CA ALA A 365 16.99 1.50 14.42
C ALA A 365 15.53 1.91 14.70
N TYR A 366 15.24 3.19 14.94
CA TYR A 366 13.88 3.73 15.05
C TYR A 366 13.45 4.48 13.79
N THR A 367 12.16 4.49 13.53
CA THR A 367 11.50 5.47 12.66
C THR A 367 11.36 6.79 13.41
N GLY A 368 10.90 7.85 12.71
CA GLY A 368 10.71 9.15 13.34
C GLY A 368 12.00 9.78 13.84
N VAL A 369 11.87 10.73 14.75
CA VAL A 369 12.99 11.52 15.26
C VAL A 369 13.11 11.54 16.79
N ASP A 370 12.16 10.98 17.54
CA ASP A 370 12.18 11.07 19.01
C ASP A 370 13.27 10.21 19.63
N ARG A 371 13.56 9.06 19.05
CA ARG A 371 14.53 8.11 19.57
C ARG A 371 15.63 7.82 18.54
N ILE A 372 16.88 8.05 18.95
CA ILE A 372 18.08 7.76 18.16
C ILE A 372 18.91 6.73 18.89
N THR A 373 19.16 5.59 18.24
CA THR A 373 20.02 4.54 18.82
C THR A 373 21.48 4.96 18.87
N ASP A 374 22.14 4.69 19.99
CA ASP A 374 23.58 4.71 20.02
C ASP A 374 24.13 3.58 19.15
N ALA A 375 25.19 3.85 18.43
CA ALA A 375 25.77 2.93 17.49
C ALA A 375 27.29 2.99 17.47
N ASN A 376 27.92 1.85 17.44
CA ASN A 376 29.29 1.62 17.01
C ASN A 376 29.26 0.27 16.31
N GLN A 377 28.98 0.29 15.01
CA GLN A 377 28.61 -0.90 14.29
C GLN A 377 29.14 -0.92 12.86
N VAL A 378 29.35 -2.12 12.35
CA VAL A 378 29.68 -2.41 10.95
C VAL A 378 28.62 -3.33 10.37
N THR A 379 28.05 -2.98 9.25
CA THR A 379 27.18 -3.86 8.47
C THR A 379 27.95 -4.33 7.23
N LEU A 380 28.02 -5.64 7.06
CA LEU A 380 28.64 -6.29 5.91
C LEU A 380 27.58 -7.02 5.12
N GLY A 381 27.56 -6.79 3.82
CA GLY A 381 26.70 -7.50 2.91
C GLY A 381 27.44 -7.87 1.62
N VAL A 382 27.02 -8.96 1.02
CA VAL A 382 27.44 -9.33 -0.31
C VAL A 382 26.22 -9.84 -1.07
N THR A 383 26.05 -9.35 -2.29
CA THR A 383 24.99 -9.81 -3.21
C THR A 383 25.65 -10.24 -4.51
N SER A 384 25.22 -11.38 -5.06
CA SER A 384 25.59 -11.81 -6.40
C SER A 384 24.33 -11.92 -7.24
N LYS A 385 24.35 -11.37 -8.45
CA LYS A 385 23.25 -11.43 -9.41
C LYS A 385 23.70 -12.14 -10.67
N LEU A 386 22.79 -12.84 -11.32
CA LEU A 386 22.92 -13.32 -12.68
C LEU A 386 21.94 -12.53 -13.54
N ILE A 387 22.45 -11.81 -14.50
CA ILE A 387 21.69 -10.93 -15.40
C ILE A 387 21.78 -11.52 -16.80
N ASN A 388 20.67 -11.69 -17.48
CA ASN A 388 20.66 -12.15 -18.86
C ASN A 388 21.31 -11.09 -19.77
N ALA A 389 22.36 -11.47 -20.49
CA ALA A 389 23.17 -10.54 -21.28
C ALA A 389 22.39 -9.91 -22.45
N SER A 390 21.36 -10.58 -22.97
CA SER A 390 20.57 -10.10 -24.10
C SER A 390 19.41 -9.21 -23.71
N SER A 391 18.74 -9.50 -22.59
CA SER A 391 17.52 -8.79 -22.15
C SER A 391 17.77 -7.79 -21.01
N GLY A 392 18.92 -7.91 -20.30
CA GLY A 392 19.18 -7.15 -19.08
C GLY A 392 18.35 -7.61 -17.87
N ALA A 393 17.53 -8.65 -18.01
CA ALA A 393 16.68 -9.15 -16.95
C ALA A 393 17.48 -9.91 -15.89
N GLU A 394 17.19 -9.70 -14.61
CA GLU A 394 17.76 -10.44 -13.50
C GLU A 394 17.19 -11.87 -13.49
N ALA A 395 18.05 -12.87 -13.67
CA ALA A 395 17.69 -14.27 -13.64
C ALA A 395 17.79 -14.89 -12.25
N MET A 396 18.77 -14.44 -11.45
CA MET A 396 18.99 -14.92 -10.09
C MET A 396 19.66 -13.86 -9.23
N ARG A 397 19.32 -13.83 -7.95
CA ARG A 397 19.99 -13.03 -6.92
C ARG A 397 20.18 -13.86 -5.67
N LEU A 398 21.38 -13.80 -5.11
CA LEU A 398 21.69 -14.35 -3.80
C LEU A 398 22.40 -13.29 -2.99
N GLY A 399 22.00 -13.14 -1.72
CA GLY A 399 22.61 -12.15 -0.84
C GLY A 399 22.68 -12.61 0.60
N VAL A 400 23.67 -12.16 1.31
CA VAL A 400 23.81 -12.30 2.76
C VAL A 400 24.24 -10.98 3.36
N VAL A 401 23.59 -10.61 4.46
CA VAL A 401 23.88 -9.37 5.18
C VAL A 401 23.86 -9.63 6.68
N GLN A 402 24.85 -9.09 7.39
CA GLN A 402 24.94 -9.16 8.84
C GLN A 402 25.55 -7.89 9.42
N LYS A 403 25.10 -7.50 10.62
CA LYS A 403 25.61 -6.36 11.36
C LYS A 403 26.48 -6.85 12.52
N LEU A 404 27.63 -6.23 12.70
CA LEU A 404 28.56 -6.40 13.81
C LEU A 404 28.43 -5.20 14.75
N LEU A 405 28.17 -5.42 16.03
CA LEU A 405 28.19 -4.42 17.08
C LEU A 405 29.58 -4.41 17.72
N LEU A 406 30.30 -3.32 17.57
CA LEU A 406 31.65 -3.13 18.12
C LEU A 406 31.62 -2.69 19.59
N ALA A 407 30.45 -2.20 20.05
CA ALA A 407 30.18 -1.83 21.44
C ALA A 407 28.76 -2.23 21.85
N THR A 408 28.50 -2.30 23.14
CA THR A 408 27.14 -2.48 23.69
C THR A 408 26.25 -1.32 23.23
N GLN A 409 25.10 -1.63 22.72
CA GLN A 409 24.07 -0.65 22.33
C GLN A 409 23.11 -0.48 23.52
N ARG A 410 23.07 0.72 24.09
CA ARG A 410 22.29 1.00 25.30
C ARG A 410 20.82 1.27 24.98
N ILE A 411 20.55 1.87 23.84
CA ILE A 411 19.19 2.13 23.36
C ILE A 411 18.81 1.00 22.41
N ASN A 412 18.09 0.02 22.94
CA ASN A 412 17.66 -1.17 22.22
C ASN A 412 16.20 -1.00 21.73
N PRO A 413 15.90 -1.13 20.44
CA PRO A 413 14.55 -0.99 19.91
C PRO A 413 13.60 -2.11 20.34
N ASP A 414 14.12 -3.28 20.71
CA ASP A 414 13.31 -4.48 20.98
C ASP A 414 13.06 -4.69 22.48
N SER A 415 13.80 -4.01 23.36
CA SER A 415 13.63 -4.12 24.81
C SER A 415 14.30 -2.99 25.57
N ASP A 416 13.93 -2.80 26.85
CA ASP A 416 14.57 -1.83 27.74
C ASP A 416 15.97 -2.26 28.21
N GLN A 417 16.41 -3.47 27.86
CA GLN A 417 17.73 -3.97 28.22
C GLN A 417 18.75 -3.66 27.13
N PRO A 418 19.98 -3.21 27.51
CA PRO A 418 21.04 -2.99 26.54
C PRO A 418 21.34 -4.22 25.69
N LEU A 419 21.61 -4.00 24.42
CA LEU A 419 21.99 -5.05 23.49
C LEU A 419 23.51 -5.32 23.59
N THR A 420 23.87 -6.42 24.26
CA THR A 420 25.26 -6.82 24.50
C THR A 420 25.81 -7.79 23.46
N GLN A 421 24.95 -8.31 22.59
CA GLN A 421 25.32 -9.24 21.52
C GLN A 421 26.23 -8.55 20.51
N ARG A 422 27.26 -9.26 20.05
CA ARG A 422 28.19 -8.76 19.02
C ARG A 422 27.67 -8.88 17.59
N LEU A 423 26.80 -9.85 17.34
CA LEU A 423 26.24 -10.13 16.02
C LEU A 423 24.75 -9.90 16.04
N SER A 424 24.23 -9.17 15.06
CA SER A 424 22.80 -9.14 14.80
C SER A 424 22.33 -10.45 14.18
N ASP A 425 21.05 -10.60 14.01
CA ASP A 425 20.51 -11.61 13.10
C ASP A 425 21.08 -11.42 11.69
N MET A 426 21.25 -12.55 11.00
CA MET A 426 21.73 -12.60 9.63
C MET A 426 20.53 -12.66 8.67
N LEU A 427 20.57 -11.88 7.60
CA LEU A 427 19.59 -11.93 6.51
C LEU A 427 20.17 -12.70 5.33
N LEU A 428 19.42 -13.70 4.89
CA LEU A 428 19.64 -14.43 3.65
C LEU A 428 18.57 -14.00 2.64
N LEU A 429 19.01 -13.64 1.45
CA LEU A 429 18.17 -13.17 0.35
C LEU A 429 18.36 -14.11 -0.84
N GLY A 430 17.27 -14.48 -1.47
CA GLY A 430 17.30 -15.31 -2.67
C GLY A 430 16.13 -14.99 -3.59
N SER A 431 16.42 -14.81 -4.87
CA SER A 431 15.39 -14.77 -5.91
C SER A 431 15.87 -15.46 -7.17
N THR A 432 14.98 -16.09 -7.92
CA THR A 432 15.34 -16.70 -9.20
C THR A 432 14.14 -16.83 -10.14
N THR A 433 14.43 -16.65 -11.42
CA THR A 433 13.53 -16.89 -12.56
C THR A 433 14.18 -17.81 -13.60
N VAL A 434 15.26 -18.52 -13.23
CA VAL A 434 16.04 -19.39 -14.14
C VAL A 434 15.18 -20.52 -14.71
N ILE A 435 14.25 -21.04 -13.92
CA ILE A 435 13.33 -22.09 -14.39
C ILE A 435 12.21 -21.40 -15.19
N PRO A 436 12.00 -21.75 -16.46
CA PRO A 436 10.96 -21.13 -17.29
C PRO A 436 9.61 -21.15 -16.61
N ASN A 437 8.91 -20.01 -16.63
CA ASN A 437 7.58 -19.80 -16.04
C ASN A 437 7.53 -19.88 -14.50
N TRP A 438 8.64 -20.09 -13.81
CA TRP A 438 8.72 -20.07 -12.36
C TRP A 438 9.49 -18.85 -11.85
N SER A 439 9.01 -18.26 -10.77
CA SER A 439 9.79 -17.34 -9.95
C SER A 439 9.76 -17.81 -8.49
N LEU A 440 10.87 -17.64 -7.83
CA LEU A 440 11.04 -17.90 -6.40
C LEU A 440 11.65 -16.66 -5.77
N ASP A 441 11.09 -16.19 -4.66
CA ASP A 441 11.61 -15.12 -3.82
C ASP A 441 11.69 -15.57 -2.38
N SER A 442 12.78 -15.29 -1.70
CA SER A 442 12.97 -15.68 -0.31
C SER A 442 13.76 -14.65 0.47
N VAL A 443 13.32 -14.40 1.69
CA VAL A 443 14.05 -13.63 2.71
C VAL A 443 13.96 -14.41 4.01
N VAL A 444 15.11 -14.77 4.58
CA VAL A 444 15.19 -15.53 5.82
C VAL A 444 16.06 -14.76 6.81
N GLN A 445 15.54 -14.52 8.01
CA GLN A 445 16.24 -13.93 9.15
C GLN A 445 16.60 -15.04 10.13
N LEU A 446 17.91 -15.21 10.35
CA LEU A 446 18.46 -16.22 11.24
C LEU A 446 19.13 -15.54 12.43
N SER A 447 18.72 -15.93 13.62
CA SER A 447 19.41 -15.49 14.82
C SER A 447 20.79 -16.14 14.92
N ALA A 448 21.83 -15.30 14.89
CA ALA A 448 23.21 -15.76 15.02
C ALA A 448 23.52 -16.30 16.43
N VAL A 449 22.77 -15.87 17.46
CA VAL A 449 22.98 -16.26 18.86
C VAL A 449 22.13 -17.47 19.23
N LYS A 450 20.88 -17.50 18.81
CA LYS A 450 19.93 -18.58 19.14
C LYS A 450 19.93 -19.71 18.13
N HIS A 451 20.69 -19.59 17.03
CA HIS A 451 20.78 -20.55 15.93
C HIS A 451 19.42 -21.04 15.42
N ARG A 452 18.49 -20.11 15.25
CA ARG A 452 17.12 -20.42 14.82
C ARG A 452 16.58 -19.35 13.88
N THR A 453 15.54 -19.71 13.14
CA THR A 453 14.82 -18.77 12.27
C THR A 453 13.92 -17.87 13.13
N GLU A 454 14.07 -16.56 12.97
CA GLU A 454 13.19 -15.56 13.59
C GLU A 454 12.10 -15.14 12.61
N ARG A 455 12.43 -15.01 11.32
CA ARG A 455 11.47 -14.66 10.27
C ARG A 455 11.82 -15.37 8.96
N ALA A 456 10.81 -15.80 8.22
CA ALA A 456 10.97 -16.32 6.88
C ALA A 456 9.81 -15.85 5.99
N VAL A 457 10.12 -15.37 4.80
CA VAL A 457 9.14 -15.08 3.74
C VAL A 457 9.63 -15.79 2.49
N ILE A 458 8.87 -16.78 2.02
CA ILE A 458 9.22 -17.57 0.83
C ILE A 458 7.99 -17.54 -0.07
N GLY A 459 8.16 -17.05 -1.29
CA GLY A 459 7.11 -16.98 -2.30
C GLY A 459 7.53 -17.67 -3.59
N THR A 460 6.63 -18.42 -4.19
CA THR A 460 6.83 -18.96 -5.53
C THR A 460 5.63 -18.70 -6.41
N ARG A 461 5.90 -18.45 -7.69
CA ARG A 461 4.87 -18.25 -8.70
C ARG A 461 5.16 -19.11 -9.92
N TYR A 462 4.13 -19.79 -10.40
CA TYR A 462 4.13 -20.49 -11.67
C TYR A 462 3.19 -19.78 -12.64
N SER A 463 3.71 -19.33 -13.79
CA SER A 463 2.94 -18.57 -14.80
C SER A 463 3.34 -19.01 -16.22
N PRO A 464 2.77 -20.13 -16.73
CA PRO A 464 3.16 -20.68 -18.02
C PRO A 464 2.52 -19.98 -19.23
N GLY A 465 1.71 -18.95 -19.03
CA GLY A 465 1.05 -18.22 -20.10
C GLY A 465 -0.01 -17.26 -19.59
N LEU A 466 -0.73 -16.63 -20.53
CA LEU A 466 -1.77 -15.66 -20.22
C LEU A 466 -2.88 -16.30 -19.36
N PHE A 467 -3.30 -15.58 -18.32
CA PHE A 467 -4.34 -15.99 -17.38
C PHE A 467 -4.10 -17.34 -16.69
N ARG A 468 -2.85 -17.81 -16.68
CA ARG A 468 -2.42 -19.02 -15.96
C ARG A 468 -1.40 -18.65 -14.92
N THR A 469 -1.81 -18.58 -13.66
CA THR A 469 -0.90 -18.30 -12.56
C THR A 469 -1.31 -19.05 -11.31
N ILE A 470 -0.32 -19.56 -10.61
CA ILE A 470 -0.45 -20.13 -9.26
C ILE A 470 0.63 -19.48 -8.43
N ASN A 471 0.25 -18.90 -7.29
CA ASN A 471 1.16 -18.29 -6.33
C ASN A 471 1.04 -19.05 -5.01
N LEU A 472 2.15 -19.38 -4.41
CA LEU A 472 2.23 -19.93 -3.06
C LEU A 472 3.22 -19.09 -2.26
N ALA A 473 2.80 -18.59 -1.09
CA ALA A 473 3.68 -17.88 -0.19
C ALA A 473 3.56 -18.42 1.24
N TYR A 474 4.70 -18.60 1.88
CA TYR A 474 4.82 -18.94 3.28
C TYR A 474 5.43 -17.76 4.02
N ARG A 475 4.77 -17.31 5.08
CA ARG A 475 5.22 -16.21 5.95
C ARG A 475 5.28 -16.71 7.38
N TYR A 476 6.43 -16.59 7.97
CA TYR A 476 6.69 -16.97 9.35
C TYR A 476 7.34 -15.82 10.09
N THR A 477 6.82 -15.49 11.26
CA THR A 477 7.45 -14.61 12.25
C THR A 477 7.31 -15.30 13.59
N ARG A 478 8.42 -15.60 14.22
CA ARG A 478 8.46 -16.33 15.49
C ARG A 478 7.59 -15.65 16.54
N ASP A 479 6.86 -16.47 17.28
CA ASP A 479 5.96 -16.10 18.37
C ASP A 479 4.85 -15.07 17.98
N SER A 480 4.78 -14.69 16.71
CA SER A 480 3.81 -13.72 16.19
C SER A 480 2.85 -14.34 15.17
N SER A 481 3.34 -14.83 14.05
CA SER A 481 2.47 -15.30 12.96
C SER A 481 3.10 -16.40 12.13
N GLU A 482 2.27 -17.31 11.64
CA GLU A 482 2.64 -18.32 10.66
C GLU A 482 1.48 -18.50 9.68
N GLN A 483 1.71 -18.21 8.40
CA GLN A 483 0.67 -18.13 7.39
C GLN A 483 1.10 -18.76 6.07
N ILE A 484 0.14 -19.38 5.40
CA ILE A 484 0.27 -19.88 4.04
C ILE A 484 -0.76 -19.16 3.18
N ASP A 485 -0.29 -18.51 2.11
CA ASP A 485 -1.12 -17.91 1.08
C ASP A 485 -1.04 -18.76 -0.20
N LEU A 486 -2.19 -19.17 -0.72
CA LEU A 486 -2.33 -19.80 -2.02
C LEU A 486 -3.26 -18.95 -2.89
N GLY A 487 -2.79 -18.55 -4.07
CA GLY A 487 -3.60 -17.81 -5.05
C GLY A 487 -3.49 -18.46 -6.42
N TRP A 488 -4.57 -18.47 -7.18
CA TRP A 488 -4.56 -18.99 -8.54
C TRP A 488 -5.57 -18.28 -9.45
N GLN A 489 -5.21 -18.27 -10.70
CA GLN A 489 -6.09 -17.99 -11.83
C GLN A 489 -5.76 -19.00 -12.93
N TRP A 490 -6.74 -19.80 -13.34
CA TRP A 490 -6.49 -20.88 -14.27
C TRP A 490 -7.68 -21.12 -15.21
N PRO A 491 -7.47 -21.19 -16.52
CA PRO A 491 -8.53 -21.61 -17.44
C PRO A 491 -8.78 -23.12 -17.26
N ILE A 492 -10.03 -23.48 -16.97
CA ILE A 492 -10.44 -24.86 -16.71
C ILE A 492 -11.15 -25.53 -17.91
N ALA A 493 -11.77 -24.74 -18.78
CA ALA A 493 -12.42 -25.23 -19.98
C ALA A 493 -12.58 -24.10 -21.02
N GLY A 494 -12.67 -24.45 -22.30
CA GLY A 494 -12.86 -23.53 -23.41
C GLY A 494 -11.57 -23.18 -24.16
N ASN A 495 -11.64 -22.24 -25.08
CA ASN A 495 -10.52 -21.81 -25.91
C ASN A 495 -9.72 -20.72 -25.19
N THR A 496 -8.55 -21.06 -24.64
CA THR A 496 -7.66 -20.07 -24.03
C THR A 496 -7.17 -19.06 -25.08
N PRO A 497 -7.33 -17.74 -24.83
CA PRO A 497 -6.79 -16.74 -25.73
C PRO A 497 -5.26 -16.88 -25.81
N THR A 498 -4.73 -16.92 -27.03
CA THR A 498 -3.29 -16.82 -27.26
C THR A 498 -2.93 -15.36 -27.48
N LEU A 499 -1.67 -14.98 -27.19
CA LEU A 499 -1.19 -13.61 -27.43
C LEU A 499 -1.45 -13.17 -28.88
N ASN A 500 -1.32 -14.09 -29.86
CA ASN A 500 -1.58 -13.82 -31.26
C ASN A 500 -3.07 -13.53 -31.56
N ASN A 501 -4.00 -14.15 -30.80
CA ASN A 501 -5.42 -13.86 -30.95
C ASN A 501 -5.76 -12.51 -30.33
N LEU A 502 -5.24 -12.18 -29.17
CA LEU A 502 -5.43 -10.86 -28.53
C LEU A 502 -4.83 -9.72 -29.38
N LEU A 503 -3.66 -9.93 -29.99
CA LEU A 503 -3.07 -8.96 -30.91
C LEU A 503 -3.88 -8.79 -32.18
N LYS A 504 -4.43 -9.88 -32.74
CA LYS A 504 -5.33 -9.80 -33.89
C LYS A 504 -6.63 -9.05 -33.56
N ASP A 505 -7.22 -9.31 -32.41
CA ASP A 505 -8.43 -8.64 -31.97
C ASP A 505 -8.18 -7.15 -31.66
N SER A 506 -7.02 -6.79 -31.11
CA SER A 506 -6.64 -5.38 -30.92
C SER A 506 -6.33 -4.64 -32.21
N LEU A 507 -5.81 -5.32 -33.25
CA LEU A 507 -5.57 -4.76 -34.58
C LEU A 507 -6.86 -4.70 -35.42
N ALA A 508 -7.81 -5.63 -35.21
CA ALA A 508 -9.12 -5.62 -35.83
C ALA A 508 -10.08 -4.56 -35.27
N ALA A 509 -9.80 -4.01 -34.09
CA ALA A 509 -10.54 -2.91 -33.45
C ALA A 509 -10.26 -1.52 -34.06
N SER A 510 -9.59 -1.44 -35.24
CA SER A 510 -9.44 -0.20 -35.98
C SER A 510 -10.79 0.30 -36.49
N PRO A 511 -11.09 1.63 -36.47
CA PRO A 511 -12.35 2.17 -36.93
C PRO A 511 -12.59 1.82 -38.40
N GLY A 512 -13.54 0.94 -38.68
CA GLY A 512 -13.91 0.52 -40.05
C GLY A 512 -13.81 -0.97 -40.34
N ALA A 513 -13.29 -1.79 -39.46
CA ALA A 513 -13.31 -3.24 -39.61
C ALA A 513 -14.72 -3.80 -39.32
N GLN A 514 -15.36 -4.41 -40.30
CA GLN A 514 -16.60 -5.16 -40.07
C GLN A 514 -16.31 -6.35 -39.14
N PRO A 515 -17.16 -6.61 -38.12
CA PRO A 515 -17.02 -7.81 -37.30
C PRO A 515 -17.12 -9.02 -38.21
N SER A 516 -16.11 -9.87 -38.21
CA SER A 516 -16.13 -11.15 -38.94
C SER A 516 -17.29 -11.98 -38.39
N SER A 517 -18.34 -12.09 -39.20
CA SER A 517 -19.47 -12.99 -38.99
C SER A 517 -18.95 -14.43 -39.04
N GLY A 518 -18.70 -15.07 -37.92
CA GLY A 518 -18.41 -16.50 -37.96
C GLY A 518 -17.68 -17.19 -36.83
N SER A 519 -17.46 -16.59 -35.66
CA SER A 519 -17.10 -17.40 -34.52
C SER A 519 -18.22 -17.31 -33.46
N GLY A 520 -18.94 -18.40 -33.27
CA GLY A 520 -19.84 -18.51 -32.14
C GLY A 520 -19.09 -18.14 -30.86
N CYS A 521 -19.77 -17.49 -29.90
CA CYS A 521 -19.21 -17.09 -28.60
C CYS A 521 -18.67 -18.32 -27.85
N GLY A 522 -17.48 -18.80 -28.25
CA GLY A 522 -16.78 -19.88 -27.59
C GLY A 522 -16.07 -19.31 -26.36
N GLY A 523 -16.72 -19.36 -25.20
CA GLY A 523 -16.19 -18.80 -23.99
C GLY A 523 -15.16 -19.69 -23.30
N THR A 524 -14.40 -19.05 -22.40
CA THR A 524 -13.41 -19.71 -21.54
C THR A 524 -13.85 -19.63 -20.10
N TRP A 525 -13.80 -20.76 -19.40
CA TRP A 525 -14.02 -20.83 -17.97
C TRP A 525 -12.69 -20.66 -17.24
N TYR A 526 -12.68 -19.80 -16.24
CA TYR A 526 -11.55 -19.60 -15.33
C TYR A 526 -11.95 -19.96 -13.91
N ALA A 527 -11.07 -20.68 -13.22
CA ALA A 527 -11.11 -20.80 -11.77
C ALA A 527 -10.17 -19.74 -11.19
N VAL A 528 -10.68 -18.90 -10.30
CA VAL A 528 -9.90 -17.91 -9.57
C VAL A 528 -10.05 -18.13 -8.08
N GLY A 529 -8.97 -17.94 -7.34
CA GLY A 529 -9.07 -18.09 -5.90
C GLY A 529 -7.87 -17.58 -5.15
N ARG A 530 -8.12 -17.33 -3.88
CA ARG A 530 -7.11 -17.00 -2.89
C ARG A 530 -7.50 -17.61 -1.55
N LEU A 531 -6.56 -18.27 -0.91
CA LEU A 531 -6.70 -18.82 0.43
C LEU A 531 -5.55 -18.28 1.30
N ASN A 532 -5.88 -17.71 2.44
CA ASN A 532 -4.92 -17.35 3.46
C ASN A 532 -5.23 -18.19 4.71
N TYR A 533 -4.31 -19.08 5.07
CA TYR A 533 -4.45 -19.96 6.21
C TYR A 533 -3.45 -19.60 7.30
N SER A 534 -3.93 -19.31 8.51
CA SER A 534 -3.12 -19.15 9.71
C SER A 534 -2.79 -20.54 10.26
N VAL A 535 -1.51 -20.96 10.15
CA VAL A 535 -1.03 -22.22 10.70
C VAL A 535 -1.04 -22.18 12.22
N ARG A 536 -0.69 -21.02 12.78
CA ARG A 536 -0.68 -20.77 14.23
C ARG A 536 -2.06 -20.92 14.86
N ASP A 537 -3.06 -20.25 14.27
CA ASP A 537 -4.43 -20.25 14.80
C ASP A 537 -5.26 -21.43 14.26
N LYS A 538 -4.69 -22.22 13.35
CA LYS A 538 -5.32 -23.37 12.68
C LYS A 538 -6.66 -23.04 12.03
N GLN A 539 -6.74 -21.87 11.42
CA GLN A 539 -7.96 -21.38 10.78
C GLN A 539 -7.70 -20.66 9.46
N LEU A 540 -8.73 -20.65 8.62
CA LEU A 540 -8.74 -19.89 7.39
C LEU A 540 -9.01 -18.41 7.72
N ALA A 541 -8.00 -17.56 7.55
CA ALA A 541 -8.12 -16.13 7.83
C ALA A 541 -8.99 -15.44 6.78
N ASN A 542 -8.68 -15.65 5.49
CA ASN A 542 -9.44 -15.11 4.38
C ASN A 542 -9.50 -16.13 3.26
N SER A 543 -10.61 -16.16 2.52
CA SER A 543 -10.71 -16.93 1.28
C SER A 543 -11.56 -16.20 0.25
N LEU A 544 -11.18 -16.37 -0.99
CA LEU A 544 -11.95 -15.98 -2.16
C LEU A 544 -11.88 -17.14 -3.14
N LEU A 545 -13.03 -17.67 -3.55
CA LEU A 545 -13.15 -18.76 -4.51
C LEU A 545 -14.14 -18.32 -5.56
N GLY A 546 -13.75 -18.35 -6.82
CA GLY A 546 -14.61 -17.89 -7.90
C GLY A 546 -14.46 -18.73 -9.16
N VAL A 547 -15.53 -18.71 -9.93
CA VAL A 547 -15.58 -19.22 -11.29
C VAL A 547 -16.04 -18.09 -12.19
N GLU A 548 -15.31 -17.85 -13.26
CA GLU A 548 -15.62 -16.84 -14.26
C GLU A 548 -15.78 -17.51 -15.61
N TYR A 549 -16.82 -17.14 -16.32
CA TYR A 549 -17.01 -17.50 -17.72
C TYR A 549 -16.92 -16.25 -18.58
N ASP A 550 -15.91 -16.18 -19.42
CA ASP A 550 -15.68 -15.10 -20.38
C ASP A 550 -16.05 -15.60 -21.78
N ALA A 551 -17.16 -15.06 -22.32
CA ALA A 551 -17.64 -15.35 -23.66
C ALA A 551 -17.16 -14.31 -24.70
N GLY A 552 -16.31 -13.34 -24.31
CA GLY A 552 -15.86 -12.24 -25.14
C GLY A 552 -16.89 -11.10 -25.28
N CYS A 553 -18.18 -11.41 -25.40
CA CYS A 553 -19.25 -10.42 -25.43
C CYS A 553 -19.96 -10.23 -24.09
N TRP A 554 -19.78 -11.12 -23.15
CA TRP A 554 -20.24 -11.02 -21.77
C TRP A 554 -19.38 -11.87 -20.84
N ILE A 555 -19.35 -11.50 -19.58
CA ILE A 555 -18.62 -12.20 -18.54
C ILE A 555 -19.57 -12.47 -17.37
N ALA A 556 -19.65 -13.72 -16.94
CA ALA A 556 -20.39 -14.09 -15.72
C ALA A 556 -19.42 -14.58 -14.65
N ARG A 557 -19.61 -14.10 -13.43
CA ARG A 557 -18.77 -14.48 -12.28
C ARG A 557 -19.65 -14.94 -11.12
N VAL A 558 -19.21 -16.00 -10.47
CA VAL A 558 -19.72 -16.43 -9.17
C VAL A 558 -18.55 -16.49 -8.22
N VAL A 559 -18.60 -15.72 -7.14
CA VAL A 559 -17.50 -15.59 -6.18
C VAL A 559 -18.02 -15.81 -4.78
N SER A 560 -17.43 -16.77 -4.07
CA SER A 560 -17.59 -16.95 -2.63
C SER A 560 -16.41 -16.31 -1.91
N GLU A 561 -16.71 -15.40 -0.98
CA GLU A 561 -15.72 -14.68 -0.20
C GLU A 561 -15.97 -14.89 1.28
N ARG A 562 -14.89 -15.09 2.03
CA ARG A 562 -14.90 -15.12 3.49
C ARG A 562 -13.78 -14.23 4.02
N VAL A 563 -14.14 -13.29 4.90
CA VAL A 563 -13.21 -12.38 5.57
C VAL A 563 -13.34 -12.57 7.07
N SER A 564 -12.25 -12.83 7.76
CA SER A 564 -12.22 -12.88 9.22
C SER A 564 -12.39 -11.46 9.77
N VAL A 565 -13.33 -11.28 10.71
CA VAL A 565 -13.62 -10.01 11.38
C VAL A 565 -13.38 -10.10 12.89
N GLY A 566 -12.62 -11.10 13.32
CA GLY A 566 -12.26 -11.38 14.71
C GLY A 566 -11.76 -12.80 14.88
N ARG A 567 -11.39 -13.21 16.10
CA ARG A 567 -10.87 -14.56 16.36
C ARG A 567 -11.85 -15.67 15.99
N ASN A 568 -13.14 -15.47 16.24
CA ASN A 568 -14.20 -16.49 16.05
C ASN A 568 -15.32 -16.01 15.13
N ALA A 569 -15.17 -14.86 14.46
CA ALA A 569 -16.19 -14.29 13.62
C ALA A 569 -15.67 -14.08 12.19
N ALA A 570 -16.49 -14.44 11.22
CA ALA A 570 -16.21 -14.21 9.81
C ALA A 570 -17.46 -13.68 9.10
N SER A 571 -17.27 -12.75 8.19
CA SER A 571 -18.26 -12.37 7.20
C SER A 571 -18.04 -13.21 5.95
N SER A 572 -19.09 -13.89 5.49
CA SER A 572 -19.06 -14.72 4.30
C SER A 572 -20.16 -14.29 3.36
N ARG A 573 -19.82 -14.15 2.08
CA ARG A 573 -20.80 -13.80 1.04
C ARG A 573 -20.58 -14.60 -0.25
N ILE A 574 -21.64 -14.72 -1.02
CA ILE A 574 -21.61 -15.22 -2.40
C ILE A 574 -22.13 -14.09 -3.29
N MET A 575 -21.32 -13.72 -4.27
CA MET A 575 -21.60 -12.67 -5.25
C MET A 575 -21.88 -13.28 -6.60
N PHE A 576 -22.84 -12.71 -7.30
CA PHE A 576 -23.11 -13.01 -8.71
C PHE A 576 -22.96 -11.72 -9.51
N GLN A 577 -22.12 -11.75 -10.53
CA GLN A 577 -21.91 -10.61 -11.41
C GLN A 577 -22.07 -11.03 -12.86
N LEU A 578 -22.79 -10.21 -13.62
CA LEU A 578 -22.88 -10.31 -15.08
C LEU A 578 -22.43 -8.99 -15.68
N GLU A 579 -21.45 -9.07 -16.55
CA GLU A 579 -20.90 -7.94 -17.31
C GLU A 579 -21.19 -8.14 -18.79
N LEU A 580 -21.73 -7.11 -19.43
CA LEU A 580 -21.98 -7.10 -20.87
C LEU A 580 -20.90 -6.24 -21.54
N VAL A 581 -19.97 -6.88 -22.24
CA VAL A 581 -18.85 -6.20 -22.90
C VAL A 581 -19.38 -5.34 -24.07
N GLY A 582 -19.06 -4.06 -24.07
CA GLY A 582 -19.51 -3.09 -25.07
C GLY A 582 -20.78 -2.30 -24.69
N LEU A 583 -21.58 -2.74 -23.72
CA LEU A 583 -22.69 -1.97 -23.17
C LEU A 583 -22.32 -1.21 -21.90
N SER A 584 -21.33 -1.68 -21.18
CA SER A 584 -20.77 -0.99 -20.03
C SER A 584 -19.34 -1.49 -19.77
N ARG A 585 -18.33 -0.75 -20.19
CA ARG A 585 -17.01 -0.86 -19.58
C ARG A 585 -17.02 -0.04 -18.30
N ILE A 586 -17.47 -0.64 -17.24
CA ILE A 586 -17.26 -0.10 -15.90
C ILE A 586 -16.52 -1.19 -15.17
N GLY A 587 -15.20 -1.07 -15.25
CA GLY A 587 -14.31 -1.72 -14.34
C GLY A 587 -14.17 -0.82 -13.12
N SER A 588 -14.47 -1.35 -11.95
CA SER A 588 -14.03 -0.81 -10.67
C SER A 588 -12.51 -0.85 -10.57
#